data_fb4b4d11ef6e47a97964da48c95ab93e
#
_entry.id   fb4b4d11ef6e47a97964da48c95ab93e
#
_cell.length_a   1.000
_cell.length_b   1.000
_cell.length_c   1.000
_cell.angle_alpha   90.00
_cell.angle_beta   90.00
_cell.angle_gamma   90.00
#
_symmetry.space_group_name_H-M   'P 1'
#
loop_
_entity.id
_entity.type
_entity.pdbx_description
1 polymer ?
#
loop_
_entity_poly.entity_id
_entity_poly.type
_entity_poly.pdbx_seq_one_letter_code
_entity_poly.pdbx_strand_id
1 'polypeptide(L)'
;MKKMILFAAAAIMAFGASAQMSLVKDLAKKVGTGNPQAYAEVLQAIEPALTNVETANDVLTWYTAGKAAFGLYDTMLGAKALGQEVDDKAMSELLGAAFDFYKTALPLDSVVEVDKNGAPKLNIPNMQEEQPRHSLCRDWN
;
A
#
# COMPACT_ATOMS: atom_id res chain seq x y z
N MET A 1 2.64 -21.72 17.29
CA MET A 1 3.33 -20.73 18.15
C MET A 1 2.72 -19.38 17.90
N LYS A 2 2.10 -18.86 18.91
CA LYS A 2 1.57 -17.49 18.90
C LYS A 2 2.76 -16.53 19.02
N LYS A 3 3.35 -16.12 17.92
CA LYS A 3 4.09 -14.89 17.92
C LYS A 3 3.09 -13.78 17.63
N MET A 4 2.46 -13.34 18.71
CA MET A 4 1.94 -12.00 18.76
C MET A 4 3.05 -11.10 18.23
N ILE A 5 2.76 -10.43 17.13
CA ILE A 5 3.48 -9.21 16.78
C ILE A 5 3.11 -8.26 17.92
N LEU A 6 3.97 -8.23 18.90
CA LEU A 6 3.90 -7.23 19.96
C LEU A 6 4.21 -5.92 19.24
N PHE A 7 3.17 -5.21 18.86
CA PHE A 7 3.30 -3.81 18.54
C PHE A 7 3.82 -3.15 19.80
N ALA A 8 5.13 -3.04 19.89
CA ALA A 8 5.71 -2.06 20.75
C ALA A 8 5.12 -0.73 20.30
N ALA A 9 4.24 -0.20 21.11
CA ALA A 9 3.82 1.19 21.03
C ALA A 9 5.07 2.03 21.24
N ALA A 10 5.87 2.12 20.19
CA ALA A 10 7.01 3.00 20.14
C ALA A 10 6.44 4.40 20.02
N ALA A 11 6.63 5.13 21.10
CA ALA A 11 6.63 6.57 21.20
C ALA A 11 6.03 7.26 19.95
N ILE A 12 4.81 7.72 20.09
CA ILE A 12 4.23 8.74 19.23
C ILE A 12 5.13 9.98 19.37
N MET A 13 6.22 9.98 18.64
CA MET A 13 6.91 11.22 18.36
C MET A 13 5.94 11.98 17.49
N ALA A 14 5.44 13.08 18.00
CA ALA A 14 4.71 14.07 17.22
C ALA A 14 5.68 14.66 16.19
N PHE A 15 5.98 13.88 15.15
CA PHE A 15 6.60 14.42 13.97
C PHE A 15 5.58 15.34 13.31
N GLY A 16 5.97 16.57 13.07
CA GLY A 16 5.11 17.53 12.37
C GLY A 16 4.66 16.95 11.02
N ALA A 17 3.53 17.36 10.53
CA ALA A 17 2.88 16.92 9.31
C ALA A 17 3.84 16.81 8.10
N SER A 18 4.73 17.75 7.94
CA SER A 18 5.72 17.76 6.87
C SER A 18 6.71 16.58 6.95
N ALA A 19 7.04 16.12 8.15
CA ALA A 19 7.93 14.98 8.35
C ALA A 19 7.23 13.65 8.00
N GLN A 20 5.93 13.53 8.28
CA GLN A 20 5.16 12.34 7.94
C GLN A 20 4.93 12.23 6.42
N MET A 21 4.66 13.32 5.73
CA MET A 21 4.52 13.32 4.27
C MET A 21 5.87 13.04 3.58
N SER A 22 6.98 13.53 4.13
CA SER A 22 8.32 13.17 3.65
C SER A 22 8.58 11.67 3.78
N LEU A 23 8.21 11.08 4.92
CA LEU A 23 8.28 9.65 5.16
C LEU A 23 7.48 8.88 4.10
N VAL A 24 6.23 9.26 3.86
CA VAL A 24 5.37 8.61 2.85
C VAL A 24 6.02 8.64 1.47
N LYS A 25 6.59 9.77 1.06
CA LYS A 25 7.29 9.88 -0.23
C LYS A 25 8.52 8.98 -0.33
N ASP A 26 9.28 8.85 0.75
CA ASP A 26 10.45 7.98 0.79
C ASP A 26 10.04 6.50 0.77
N LEU A 27 8.97 6.14 1.48
CA LEU A 27 8.39 4.80 1.44
C LEU A 27 7.82 4.46 0.05
N ALA A 28 7.19 5.42 -0.63
CA ALA A 28 6.71 5.24 -1.99
C ALA A 28 7.84 4.94 -2.98
N LYS A 29 8.99 5.62 -2.85
CA LYS A 29 10.18 5.31 -3.65
C LYS A 29 10.71 3.91 -3.34
N LYS A 30 10.73 3.54 -2.07
CA LYS A 30 11.21 2.24 -1.61
C LYS A 30 10.36 1.09 -2.15
N VAL A 31 9.05 1.23 -2.14
CA VAL A 31 8.11 0.28 -2.77
C VAL A 31 8.35 0.14 -4.27
N GLY A 32 8.70 1.23 -4.93
CA GLY A 32 9.01 1.24 -6.36
C GLY A 32 10.22 0.39 -6.77
N THR A 33 11.07 -0.01 -5.83
CA THR A 33 12.24 -0.85 -6.11
C THR A 33 11.90 -2.30 -6.42
N GLY A 34 10.69 -2.76 -6.08
CA GLY A 34 10.27 -4.15 -6.32
C GLY A 34 10.94 -5.19 -5.41
N ASN A 35 11.64 -4.77 -4.37
CA ASN A 35 12.31 -5.68 -3.44
C ASN A 35 11.32 -6.22 -2.39
N PRO A 36 11.18 -7.56 -2.23
CA PRO A 36 10.29 -8.16 -1.24
C PRO A 36 10.53 -7.71 0.20
N GLN A 37 11.78 -7.52 0.59
CA GLN A 37 12.11 -7.00 1.93
C GLN A 37 11.64 -5.55 2.10
N ALA A 38 11.74 -4.74 1.05
CA ALA A 38 11.25 -3.37 1.05
C ALA A 38 9.73 -3.30 1.28
N TYR A 39 8.96 -4.22 0.72
CA TYR A 39 7.51 -4.27 0.94
C TYR A 39 7.15 -4.49 2.41
N ALA A 40 7.81 -5.43 3.09
CA ALA A 40 7.57 -5.69 4.51
C ALA A 40 7.93 -4.49 5.38
N GLU A 41 9.08 -3.86 5.12
CA GLU A 41 9.52 -2.67 5.84
C GLU A 41 8.58 -1.49 5.62
N VAL A 42 8.09 -1.30 4.40
CA VAL A 42 7.14 -0.22 4.08
C VAL A 42 5.82 -0.42 4.79
N LEU A 43 5.28 -1.63 4.84
CA LEU A 43 4.03 -1.92 5.56
C LEU A 43 4.13 -1.58 7.05
N GLN A 44 5.26 -1.87 7.68
CA GLN A 44 5.47 -1.51 9.08
C GLN A 44 5.66 0.00 9.27
N ALA A 45 6.44 0.62 8.41
CA ALA A 45 6.80 2.03 8.55
C ALA A 45 5.67 3.00 8.18
N ILE A 46 4.73 2.59 7.33
CA ILE A 46 3.62 3.45 6.87
C ILE A 46 2.45 3.50 7.85
N GLU A 47 2.35 2.56 8.77
CA GLU A 47 1.22 2.45 9.68
C GLU A 47 0.89 3.76 10.43
N PRO A 48 1.85 4.51 11.00
CA PRO A 48 1.56 5.79 11.62
C PRO A 48 0.95 6.82 10.66
N ALA A 49 1.33 6.78 9.39
CA ALA A 49 0.81 7.69 8.37
C ALA A 49 -0.65 7.39 7.98
N LEU A 50 -1.10 6.14 8.12
CA LEU A 50 -2.49 5.75 7.86
C LEU A 50 -3.47 6.34 8.88
N THR A 51 -3.02 6.65 10.07
CA THR A 51 -3.83 7.19 11.17
C THR A 51 -3.62 8.68 11.41
N ASN A 52 -2.61 9.29 10.80
CA ASN A 52 -2.34 10.70 10.93
C ASN A 52 -3.32 11.50 10.04
N VAL A 53 -3.98 12.51 10.64
CA VAL A 53 -5.04 13.30 9.98
C VAL A 53 -4.59 13.93 8.65
N GLU A 54 -3.34 14.33 8.55
CA GLU A 54 -2.83 15.01 7.36
C GLU A 54 -2.42 14.04 6.26
N THR A 55 -1.80 12.93 6.61
CA THR A 55 -1.36 11.93 5.63
C THR A 55 -2.44 10.90 5.29
N ALA A 56 -3.41 10.67 6.17
CA ALA A 56 -4.55 9.78 5.91
C ALA A 56 -5.51 10.34 4.83
N ASN A 57 -5.45 11.63 4.53
CA ASN A 57 -6.21 12.24 3.44
C ASN A 57 -5.43 12.32 2.11
N ASP A 58 -4.21 11.84 2.10
CA ASP A 58 -3.38 11.83 0.90
C ASP A 58 -3.43 10.45 0.21
N VAL A 59 -3.76 10.46 -1.07
CA VAL A 59 -3.87 9.25 -1.88
C VAL A 59 -2.58 8.43 -1.90
N LEU A 60 -1.42 9.10 -1.89
CA LEU A 60 -0.11 8.44 -1.93
C LEU A 60 0.11 7.53 -0.72
N THR A 61 -0.40 7.90 0.44
CA THR A 61 -0.30 7.10 1.68
C THR A 61 -0.95 5.73 1.50
N TRP A 62 -2.19 5.71 1.09
CA TRP A 62 -2.97 4.48 0.90
C TRP A 62 -2.49 3.67 -0.31
N TYR A 63 -2.14 4.34 -1.40
CA TYR A 63 -1.57 3.69 -2.57
C TYR A 63 -0.25 2.98 -2.26
N THR A 64 0.64 3.63 -1.51
CA THR A 64 1.92 3.04 -1.08
C THR A 64 1.71 1.81 -0.20
N ALA A 65 0.77 1.88 0.75
CA ALA A 65 0.42 0.75 1.60
C ALA A 65 -0.16 -0.42 0.77
N GLY A 66 -1.07 -0.12 -0.16
CA GLY A 66 -1.65 -1.11 -1.06
C GLY A 66 -0.61 -1.80 -1.94
N LYS A 67 0.29 -1.03 -2.51
CA LYS A 67 1.38 -1.55 -3.34
C LYS A 67 2.33 -2.45 -2.55
N ALA A 68 2.64 -2.11 -1.30
CA ALA A 68 3.48 -2.92 -0.44
C ALA A 68 2.79 -4.23 -0.04
N ALA A 69 1.52 -4.20 0.35
CA ALA A 69 0.75 -5.40 0.70
C ALA A 69 0.59 -6.33 -0.50
N PHE A 70 0.26 -5.80 -1.67
CA PHE A 70 0.13 -6.57 -2.89
C PHE A 70 1.47 -7.16 -3.35
N GLY A 71 2.56 -6.40 -3.24
CA GLY A 71 3.91 -6.86 -3.57
C GLY A 71 4.36 -8.04 -2.71
N LEU A 72 4.04 -8.02 -1.41
CA LEU A 72 4.29 -9.17 -0.54
C LEU A 72 3.44 -10.38 -0.92
N TYR A 73 2.15 -10.18 -1.18
CA TYR A 73 1.26 -11.24 -1.65
C TYR A 73 1.80 -11.89 -2.93
N ASP A 74 2.18 -11.08 -3.91
CA ASP A 74 2.71 -11.55 -5.20
C ASP A 74 4.02 -12.33 -5.02
N THR A 75 4.88 -11.88 -4.11
CA THR A 75 6.11 -12.61 -3.73
C THR A 75 5.79 -13.98 -3.15
N MET A 76 4.83 -14.07 -2.23
CA MET A 76 4.41 -15.33 -1.62
C MET A 76 3.75 -16.24 -2.64
N LEU A 77 2.93 -15.69 -3.55
CA LEU A 77 2.32 -16.44 -4.64
C LEU A 77 3.38 -17.05 -5.57
N GLY A 78 4.40 -16.29 -5.92
CA GLY A 78 5.54 -16.77 -6.69
C GLY A 78 6.29 -17.91 -5.98
N ALA A 79 6.54 -17.78 -4.68
CA ALA A 79 7.18 -18.82 -3.87
C ALA A 79 6.32 -20.10 -3.84
N LYS A 80 5.02 -19.96 -3.69
CA LYS A 80 4.07 -21.09 -3.73
C LYS A 80 4.07 -21.79 -5.09
N ALA A 81 4.13 -21.03 -6.18
CA ALA A 81 4.21 -21.58 -7.54
C ALA A 81 5.51 -22.36 -7.78
N LEU A 82 6.58 -22.05 -7.05
CA LEU A 82 7.84 -22.78 -7.06
C LEU A 82 7.87 -23.98 -6.09
N GLY A 83 6.73 -24.30 -5.46
CA GLY A 83 6.60 -25.43 -4.54
C GLY A 83 7.11 -25.15 -3.13
N GLN A 84 7.35 -23.90 -2.76
CA GLN A 84 7.71 -23.52 -1.40
C GLN A 84 6.46 -23.48 -0.50
N GLU A 85 6.65 -23.86 0.74
CA GLU A 85 5.58 -23.71 1.74
C GLU A 85 5.40 -22.22 2.07
N VAL A 86 4.15 -21.74 1.99
CA VAL A 86 3.75 -20.39 2.36
C VAL A 86 2.55 -20.44 3.28
N ASP A 87 2.39 -19.43 4.10
CA ASP A 87 1.23 -19.27 4.97
C ASP A 87 0.05 -18.72 4.14
N ASP A 88 -0.88 -19.60 3.77
CA ASP A 88 -2.08 -19.25 2.99
C ASP A 88 -2.99 -18.25 3.70
N LYS A 89 -3.00 -18.26 5.03
CA LYS A 89 -3.74 -17.29 5.82
C LYS A 89 -3.10 -15.90 5.69
N ALA A 90 -1.79 -15.83 5.86
CA ALA A 90 -1.06 -14.58 5.68
C ALA A 90 -1.21 -14.04 4.26
N MET A 91 -1.20 -14.88 3.24
CA MET A 91 -1.48 -14.48 1.86
C MET A 91 -2.87 -13.87 1.70
N SER A 92 -3.89 -14.50 2.27
CA SER A 92 -5.26 -13.99 2.21
C SER A 92 -5.41 -12.65 2.93
N GLU A 93 -4.77 -12.49 4.07
CA GLU A 93 -4.76 -11.23 4.84
C GLU A 93 -4.07 -10.11 4.07
N LEU A 94 -2.94 -10.39 3.41
CA LEU A 94 -2.24 -9.41 2.58
C LEU A 94 -3.07 -8.98 1.36
N LEU A 95 -3.74 -9.91 0.71
CA LEU A 95 -4.60 -9.59 -0.43
C LEU A 95 -5.80 -8.74 -0.01
N GLY A 96 -6.44 -9.09 1.12
CA GLY A 96 -7.52 -8.30 1.71
C GLY A 96 -7.08 -6.89 2.10
N ALA A 97 -5.92 -6.78 2.75
CA ALA A 97 -5.34 -5.49 3.12
C ALA A 97 -5.02 -4.63 1.89
N ALA A 98 -4.43 -5.23 0.85
CA ALA A 98 -4.14 -4.51 -0.40
C ALA A 98 -5.43 -3.96 -1.04
N PHE A 99 -6.49 -4.77 -1.07
CA PHE A 99 -7.79 -4.35 -1.57
C PHE A 99 -8.35 -3.17 -0.77
N ASP A 100 -8.34 -3.26 0.55
CA ASP A 100 -8.86 -2.19 1.42
C ASP A 100 -8.05 -0.89 1.28
N PHE A 101 -6.74 -0.98 1.16
CA PHE A 101 -5.87 0.18 0.94
C PHE A 101 -6.16 0.84 -0.41
N TYR A 102 -6.25 0.09 -1.49
CA TYR A 102 -6.58 0.64 -2.81
C TYR A 102 -8.01 1.20 -2.86
N LYS A 103 -8.95 0.53 -2.23
CA LYS A 103 -10.32 1.02 -2.10
C LYS A 103 -10.40 2.35 -1.38
N THR A 104 -9.56 2.56 -0.37
CA THR A 104 -9.47 3.83 0.36
C THR A 104 -8.76 4.90 -0.47
N ALA A 105 -7.74 4.53 -1.25
CA ALA A 105 -7.01 5.45 -2.10
C ALA A 105 -7.86 6.03 -3.25
N LEU A 106 -8.72 5.21 -3.86
CA LEU A 106 -9.49 5.59 -5.06
C LEU A 106 -10.33 6.86 -4.91
N PRO A 107 -11.17 7.04 -3.87
CA PRO A 107 -11.94 8.26 -3.72
C PRO A 107 -11.08 9.49 -3.39
N LEU A 108 -9.90 9.30 -2.83
CA LEU A 108 -8.94 10.38 -2.58
C LEU A 108 -8.28 10.88 -3.87
N ASP A 109 -8.09 10.00 -4.84
CA ASP A 109 -7.55 10.35 -6.16
C ASP A 109 -8.58 11.01 -7.08
N SER A 110 -9.87 10.82 -6.83
CA SER A 110 -10.95 11.38 -7.63
C SER A 110 -11.20 12.89 -7.40
N VAL A 111 -10.56 13.50 -6.41
CA VAL A 111 -10.56 14.96 -6.19
C VAL A 111 -9.56 15.62 -7.14
N VAL A 112 -9.89 15.69 -8.40
CA VAL A 112 -8.92 15.83 -9.46
C VAL A 112 -9.09 17.16 -10.18
N GLU A 113 -7.97 17.83 -10.38
CA GLU A 113 -7.85 18.83 -11.44
C GLU A 113 -8.14 18.15 -12.78
N VAL A 114 -9.04 18.72 -13.54
CA VAL A 114 -9.24 18.35 -14.94
C VAL A 114 -8.20 19.06 -15.80
N ASP A 115 -7.68 18.39 -16.80
CA ASP A 115 -6.85 19.02 -17.80
C ASP A 115 -7.69 19.98 -18.69
N LYS A 116 -7.02 20.72 -19.56
CA LYS A 116 -7.68 21.66 -20.50
C LYS A 116 -8.63 20.98 -21.49
N ASN A 117 -8.68 19.65 -21.54
CA ASN A 117 -9.58 18.86 -22.38
C ASN A 117 -10.71 18.23 -21.56
N GLY A 118 -10.80 18.53 -20.24
CA GLY A 118 -11.79 17.97 -19.34
C GLY A 118 -11.49 16.53 -18.89
N ALA A 119 -10.31 16.00 -19.19
CA ALA A 119 -9.90 14.69 -18.73
C ALA A 119 -9.35 14.76 -17.28
N PRO A 120 -9.67 13.81 -16.42
CA PRO A 120 -9.17 13.79 -15.07
C PRO A 120 -7.65 13.63 -15.04
N LYS A 121 -6.98 14.53 -14.33
CA LYS A 121 -5.55 14.54 -14.13
C LYS A 121 -5.23 13.76 -12.86
N LEU A 122 -4.75 12.55 -13.00
CA LEU A 122 -4.41 11.72 -11.86
C LEU A 122 -3.20 12.29 -11.10
N ASN A 123 -3.33 12.37 -9.79
CA ASN A 123 -2.24 12.84 -8.91
C ASN A 123 -1.08 11.84 -8.82
N ILE A 124 -1.35 10.58 -9.13
CA ILE A 124 -0.34 9.52 -9.20
C ILE A 124 -0.24 9.04 -10.64
N PRO A 125 0.86 9.35 -11.34
CA PRO A 125 1.08 8.81 -12.67
C PRO A 125 1.02 7.27 -12.64
N ASN A 126 0.32 6.70 -13.60
CA ASN A 126 0.19 5.25 -13.79
C ASN A 126 -0.61 4.49 -12.72
N MET A 127 -1.30 5.17 -11.80
CA MET A 127 -2.16 4.47 -10.84
C MET A 127 -3.20 3.58 -11.56
N GLN A 128 -3.69 4.00 -12.71
CA GLN A 128 -4.63 3.22 -13.52
C GLN A 128 -3.97 2.03 -14.23
N GLU A 129 -2.71 2.13 -14.61
CA GLU A 129 -1.98 1.06 -15.28
C GLU A 129 -1.45 0.03 -14.27
N GLU A 130 -1.06 0.51 -13.08
CA GLU A 130 -0.54 -0.33 -12.01
C GLU A 130 -1.64 -0.95 -11.12
N GLN A 131 -2.87 -0.50 -11.27
CA GLN A 131 -3.96 -1.14 -10.54
C GLN A 131 -4.04 -2.62 -10.95
N PRO A 132 -4.03 -3.52 -9.98
CA PRO A 132 -4.28 -4.94 -10.23
C PRO A 132 -5.75 -5.19 -10.59
N ARG A 133 -6.35 -4.27 -11.37
CA ARG A 133 -7.75 -4.32 -11.81
C ARG A 133 -8.10 -5.65 -12.46
N HIS A 134 -7.11 -6.21 -13.11
CA HIS A 134 -7.34 -7.41 -13.90
C HIS A 134 -7.10 -8.69 -13.10
N SER A 135 -6.29 -8.66 -12.04
CA SER A 135 -6.12 -9.82 -11.18
C SER A 135 -7.15 -9.85 -10.05
N LEU A 136 -7.33 -8.74 -9.34
CA LEU A 136 -8.27 -8.68 -8.22
C LEU A 136 -9.74 -8.83 -8.64
N CYS A 137 -10.13 -8.30 -9.82
CA CYS A 137 -11.51 -8.40 -10.30
C CYS A 137 -11.81 -9.71 -11.04
N ARG A 138 -10.82 -10.43 -11.56
CA ARG A 138 -11.04 -11.74 -12.19
C ARG A 138 -11.18 -12.88 -11.22
N ASP A 139 -10.51 -12.78 -10.09
CA ASP A 139 -10.50 -13.86 -9.10
C ASP A 139 -11.73 -13.81 -8.16
N TRP A 140 -12.60 -12.80 -8.33
CA TRP A 140 -13.81 -12.62 -7.52
C TRP A 140 -15.12 -12.91 -8.28
N ASN A 141 -15.05 -13.35 -9.54
CA ASN A 141 -16.22 -13.80 -10.32
C ASN A 141 -16.21 -15.35 -10.40
#